data_fb1db41e98c46814b8aa7daff20a3197
#
_entry.id   fb1db41e98c46814b8aa7daff20a3197
#
_cell.length_a   1.000
_cell.length_b   1.000
_cell.length_c   1.000
_cell.angle_alpha   90.00
_cell.angle_beta   90.00
_cell.angle_gamma   90.00
#
_symmetry.space_group_name_H-M   'P 1'
#
loop_
_entity.id
_entity.type
_entity.pdbx_description
1 polymer ?
#
loop_
_entity_poly.entity_id
_entity_poly.type
_entity_poly.pdbx_seq_one_letter_code
_entity_poly.pdbx_strand_id
1 'polypeptide(L)'
;PYYTINSLSVPYQTTDSIVRGQLAKGSAMTLSYYPLLHNYWNIPAQPDALLNDLSGTDTLASYIEYYDTFCLDHYLDYPDDLQDYFSQLREEIGQGETLPRQIELVQNYLTDNYSYSMTPGSTPVRKDFVSYFLQEQKEGYCAHFASAATLLLRSYGIPARYVEGY
;
A
#
# COMPACT_ATOMS: atom_id res chain seq x y z
N PRO A 1 -3.31 1.80 -7.06
CA PRO A 1 -3.72 3.11 -7.57
C PRO A 1 -5.13 3.00 -8.15
N TYR A 2 -5.94 4.04 -7.89
CA TYR A 2 -7.25 4.16 -8.48
C TYR A 2 -7.13 5.09 -9.68
N TYR A 3 -7.57 4.64 -10.84
CA TYR A 3 -7.63 5.50 -12.02
C TYR A 3 -8.98 6.20 -12.03
N THR A 4 -8.98 7.52 -11.98
CA THR A 4 -10.20 8.32 -12.11
C THR A 4 -10.57 8.46 -13.58
N ILE A 5 -11.83 8.15 -13.90
CA ILE A 5 -12.38 8.22 -15.25
C ILE A 5 -13.07 9.55 -15.54
N ASN A 6 -13.44 10.31 -14.51
CA ASN A 6 -14.20 11.54 -14.68
C ASN A 6 -13.30 12.76 -14.49
N SER A 7 -13.45 13.74 -15.41
CA SER A 7 -12.92 15.07 -15.20
C SER A 7 -13.68 15.73 -14.05
N LEU A 8 -12.97 16.18 -13.03
CA LEU A 8 -13.58 16.98 -11.97
C LEU A 8 -13.88 18.40 -12.51
N SER A 9 -15.00 18.94 -12.10
CA SER A 9 -15.43 20.30 -12.50
C SER A 9 -14.60 21.43 -11.85
N VAL A 10 -13.67 21.07 -10.97
CA VAL A 10 -12.74 21.99 -10.29
C VAL A 10 -11.31 21.67 -10.66
N PRO A 11 -10.40 22.67 -10.75
CA PRO A 11 -8.99 22.41 -10.96
C PRO A 11 -8.43 21.51 -9.86
N TYR A 12 -7.82 20.41 -10.25
CA TYR A 12 -7.18 19.48 -9.33
C TYR A 12 -5.84 19.00 -9.90
N GLN A 13 -4.98 18.55 -9.01
CA GLN A 13 -3.74 17.88 -9.38
C GLN A 13 -3.76 16.47 -8.81
N THR A 14 -3.30 15.52 -9.57
CA THR A 14 -3.10 14.14 -9.12
C THR A 14 -1.61 13.85 -9.07
N THR A 15 -1.15 13.34 -7.96
CA THR A 15 0.20 12.82 -7.80
C THR A 15 0.09 11.54 -6.98
N ASP A 16 0.61 10.45 -7.49
CA ASP A 16 0.60 9.14 -6.79
C ASP A 16 -0.79 8.73 -6.28
N SER A 17 -1.81 8.90 -7.09
CA SER A 17 -3.21 8.64 -6.72
C SER A 17 -3.79 9.56 -5.64
N ILE A 18 -3.11 10.64 -5.30
CA ILE A 18 -3.61 11.67 -4.40
C ILE A 18 -4.25 12.77 -5.24
N VAL A 19 -5.53 13.04 -4.99
CA VAL A 19 -6.25 14.16 -5.60
C VAL A 19 -6.09 15.37 -4.70
N ARG A 20 -5.47 16.44 -5.20
CA ARG A 20 -5.36 17.73 -4.51
C ARG A 20 -6.16 18.78 -5.26
N GLY A 21 -7.08 19.43 -4.56
CA GLY A 21 -7.88 20.52 -5.11
C GLY A 21 -8.50 21.33 -4.00
N GLN A 22 -9.02 22.51 -4.36
CA GLN A 22 -9.79 23.33 -3.42
C GLN A 22 -11.27 22.99 -3.58
N LEU A 23 -11.85 22.36 -2.56
CA LEU A 23 -13.29 22.14 -2.46
C LEU A 23 -13.87 23.09 -1.41
N ALA A 24 -15.03 23.64 -1.70
CA ALA A 24 -15.76 24.43 -0.70
C ALA A 24 -16.13 23.50 0.47
N LYS A 25 -16.10 24.06 1.70
CA LYS A 25 -16.49 23.30 2.91
C LYS A 25 -17.90 22.75 2.76
N GLY A 26 -18.06 21.45 2.94
CA GLY A 26 -19.35 20.77 2.81
C GLY A 26 -19.71 20.33 1.38
N SER A 27 -18.81 20.52 0.41
CA SER A 27 -19.00 19.97 -0.94
C SER A 27 -18.78 18.47 -0.93
N ALA A 28 -19.63 17.73 -1.67
CA ALA A 28 -19.41 16.33 -1.97
C ALA A 28 -18.69 16.22 -3.31
N MET A 29 -17.72 15.31 -3.38
CA MET A 29 -17.03 14.95 -4.61
C MET A 29 -17.31 13.47 -4.91
N THR A 30 -17.80 13.20 -6.10
CA THR A 30 -17.98 11.83 -6.58
C THR A 30 -16.82 11.48 -7.50
N LEU A 31 -16.07 10.45 -7.14
CA LEU A 31 -15.02 9.88 -7.96
C LEU A 31 -15.49 8.53 -8.50
N SER A 32 -15.47 8.38 -9.80
CA SER A 32 -15.58 7.07 -10.43
C SER A 32 -14.19 6.53 -10.69
N TYR A 33 -13.95 5.29 -10.31
CA TYR A 33 -12.64 4.66 -10.44
C TYR A 33 -12.80 3.25 -11.00
N TYR A 34 -11.75 2.79 -11.69
CA TYR A 34 -11.63 1.38 -12.03
C TYR A 34 -10.95 0.64 -10.88
N PRO A 35 -11.58 -0.39 -10.31
CA PRO A 35 -10.97 -1.21 -9.28
C PRO A 35 -9.94 -2.20 -9.87
N LEU A 36 -9.07 -1.71 -10.77
CA LEU A 36 -8.09 -2.57 -11.46
C LEU A 36 -7.21 -3.34 -10.48
N LEU A 37 -6.95 -2.77 -9.32
CA LEU A 37 -6.06 -3.38 -8.34
C LEU A 37 -6.71 -4.41 -7.45
N HIS A 38 -8.03 -4.39 -7.29
CA HIS A 38 -8.71 -5.44 -6.52
C HIS A 38 -8.55 -6.81 -7.19
N ASN A 39 -8.21 -6.82 -8.48
CA ASN A 39 -8.05 -8.00 -9.30
C ASN A 39 -6.66 -8.15 -9.93
N TYR A 40 -5.67 -7.31 -9.59
CA TYR A 40 -4.36 -7.32 -10.25
C TYR A 40 -3.69 -8.71 -10.25
N TRP A 41 -3.98 -9.53 -9.25
CA TRP A 41 -3.49 -10.90 -9.13
C TRP A 41 -4.52 -11.97 -9.54
N ASN A 42 -5.75 -11.56 -9.80
CA ASN A 42 -6.84 -12.41 -10.28
C ASN A 42 -7.38 -11.94 -11.63
N ILE A 43 -6.68 -11.06 -12.35
CA ILE A 43 -7.07 -10.74 -13.71
C ILE A 43 -6.89 -12.00 -14.53
N PRO A 44 -7.98 -12.63 -15.01
CA PRO A 44 -7.85 -13.60 -16.09
C PRO A 44 -7.13 -12.85 -17.21
N ALA A 45 -6.22 -13.52 -17.89
CA ALA A 45 -5.24 -13.00 -18.85
C ALA A 45 -5.85 -12.23 -20.07
N GLN A 46 -6.79 -11.34 -19.84
CA GLN A 46 -7.35 -10.42 -20.84
C GLN A 46 -7.61 -9.04 -20.24
N PRO A 47 -6.55 -8.26 -19.94
CA PRO A 47 -6.70 -6.83 -19.75
C PRO A 47 -7.21 -6.16 -21.05
N ASP A 48 -7.02 -6.81 -22.20
CA ASP A 48 -7.32 -6.29 -23.54
C ASP A 48 -8.79 -5.95 -23.74
N ALA A 49 -9.73 -6.65 -23.14
CA ALA A 49 -11.16 -6.36 -23.31
C ALA A 49 -11.60 -5.07 -22.59
N LEU A 50 -10.99 -4.74 -21.46
CA LEU A 50 -11.24 -3.51 -20.72
C LEU A 50 -10.47 -2.32 -21.32
N LEU A 51 -9.28 -2.58 -21.84
CA LEU A 51 -8.42 -1.59 -22.49
C LEU A 51 -8.94 -1.21 -23.89
N ASN A 52 -9.57 -2.14 -24.61
CA ASN A 52 -10.12 -1.89 -25.95
C ASN A 52 -11.36 -0.97 -25.97
N ASP A 53 -12.02 -0.80 -24.82
CA ASP A 53 -13.16 0.14 -24.69
C ASP A 53 -12.73 1.58 -24.37
N LEU A 54 -11.44 1.81 -24.16
CA LEU A 54 -10.86 3.11 -23.87
C LEU A 54 -10.15 3.62 -25.14
N SER A 55 -10.76 4.55 -25.86
CA SER A 55 -10.12 5.24 -26.99
C SER A 55 -8.83 5.94 -26.51
N GLY A 56 -7.67 5.42 -26.87
CA GLY A 56 -6.35 5.87 -26.41
C GLY A 56 -5.56 4.77 -25.65
N THR A 57 -5.82 3.53 -25.98
CA THR A 57 -5.30 2.33 -25.32
C THR A 57 -3.79 2.24 -25.18
N ASP A 58 -3.04 2.66 -26.19
CA ASP A 58 -1.57 2.60 -26.16
C ASP A 58 -0.98 3.48 -25.04
N THR A 59 -1.60 4.63 -24.80
CA THR A 59 -1.15 5.55 -23.73
C THR A 59 -1.44 4.99 -22.34
N LEU A 60 -2.59 4.34 -22.13
CA LEU A 60 -2.95 3.78 -20.84
C LEU A 60 -2.12 2.52 -20.53
N ALA A 61 -1.93 1.65 -21.50
CA ALA A 61 -1.10 0.46 -21.35
C ALA A 61 0.35 0.83 -21.02
N SER A 62 0.93 1.78 -21.72
CA SER A 62 2.27 2.30 -21.45
C SER A 62 2.37 2.96 -20.07
N TYR A 63 1.31 3.66 -19.63
CA TYR A 63 1.27 4.27 -18.30
C TYR A 63 1.20 3.20 -17.19
N ILE A 64 0.42 2.14 -17.38
CA ILE A 64 0.33 1.03 -16.42
C ILE A 64 1.69 0.34 -16.31
N GLU A 65 2.33 0.00 -17.41
CA GLU A 65 3.65 -0.62 -17.43
C GLU A 65 4.71 0.27 -16.76
N TYR A 66 4.70 1.55 -17.06
CA TYR A 66 5.58 2.52 -16.41
C TYR A 66 5.34 2.59 -14.89
N TYR A 67 4.06 2.63 -14.48
CA TYR A 67 3.72 2.70 -13.05
C TYR A 67 4.07 1.41 -12.31
N ASP A 68 3.89 0.26 -12.92
CA ASP A 68 4.29 -1.03 -12.34
C ASP A 68 5.80 -1.10 -12.14
N THR A 69 6.57 -0.68 -13.15
CA THR A 69 8.02 -0.56 -13.06
C THR A 69 8.42 0.40 -11.94
N PHE A 70 7.78 1.58 -11.88
CA PHE A 70 8.01 2.55 -10.82
C PHE A 70 7.73 1.96 -9.43
N CYS A 71 6.65 1.21 -9.26
CA CYS A 71 6.32 0.57 -7.98
C CYS A 71 7.37 -0.46 -7.56
N LEU A 72 7.85 -1.27 -8.50
CA LEU A 72 8.90 -2.25 -8.24
C LEU A 72 10.22 -1.58 -7.87
N ASP A 73 10.57 -0.48 -8.54
CA ASP A 73 11.82 0.23 -8.30
C ASP A 73 11.83 1.03 -6.98
N HIS A 74 10.65 1.45 -6.47
CA HIS A 74 10.59 2.42 -5.37
C HIS A 74 9.89 1.90 -4.11
N TYR A 75 9.10 0.83 -4.21
CA TYR A 75 8.27 0.38 -3.09
C TYR A 75 8.60 -1.03 -2.60
N LEU A 76 9.79 -1.52 -2.90
CA LEU A 76 10.32 -2.78 -2.36
C LEU A 76 11.40 -2.58 -1.30
N ASP A 77 12.02 -1.39 -1.25
CA ASP A 77 13.11 -1.13 -0.32
C ASP A 77 12.62 -1.12 1.13
N TYR A 78 13.41 -1.73 1.99
CA TYR A 78 13.28 -1.66 3.44
C TYR A 78 14.66 -1.69 4.12
N PRO A 79 14.80 -1.20 5.37
CA PRO A 79 16.09 -1.09 6.04
C PRO A 79 16.86 -2.41 6.14
N ASP A 80 18.16 -2.37 5.87
CA ASP A 80 19.03 -3.57 5.88
C ASP A 80 19.10 -4.23 7.26
N ASP A 81 19.04 -3.45 8.32
CA ASP A 81 19.06 -3.93 9.71
C ASP A 81 17.82 -4.72 10.10
N LEU A 82 16.75 -4.67 9.29
CA LEU A 82 15.54 -5.48 9.47
C LEU A 82 15.54 -6.78 8.65
N GLN A 83 16.52 -7.02 7.78
CA GLN A 83 16.51 -8.17 6.89
C GLN A 83 16.47 -9.53 7.62
N ASP A 84 17.34 -9.71 8.60
CA ASP A 84 17.41 -10.97 9.37
C ASP A 84 16.12 -11.16 10.19
N TYR A 85 15.65 -10.10 10.81
CA TYR A 85 14.42 -10.14 11.59
C TYR A 85 13.19 -10.44 10.72
N PHE A 86 13.08 -9.79 9.57
CA PHE A 86 11.99 -10.07 8.63
C PHE A 86 12.08 -11.46 8.00
N SER A 87 13.28 -12.00 7.83
CA SER A 87 13.41 -13.38 7.40
C SER A 87 12.82 -14.36 8.40
N GLN A 88 13.06 -14.16 9.70
CA GLN A 88 12.45 -14.95 10.77
C GLN A 88 10.93 -14.77 10.79
N LEU A 89 10.45 -13.52 10.67
CA LEU A 89 9.01 -13.26 10.63
C LEU A 89 8.32 -13.90 9.43
N ARG A 90 8.96 -13.93 8.25
CA ARG A 90 8.40 -14.62 7.08
C ARG A 90 8.27 -16.14 7.30
N GLU A 91 9.20 -16.76 8.00
CA GLU A 91 9.09 -18.18 8.37
C GLU A 91 7.93 -18.41 9.36
N GLU A 92 7.74 -17.51 10.32
CA GLU A 92 6.66 -17.58 11.31
C GLU A 92 5.28 -17.30 10.68
N ILE A 93 5.15 -16.26 9.87
CA ILE A 93 3.91 -15.85 9.21
C ILE A 93 3.52 -16.85 8.11
N GLY A 94 4.52 -17.38 7.41
CA GLY A 94 4.33 -18.28 6.26
C GLY A 94 4.11 -17.56 4.94
N GLN A 95 3.91 -18.33 3.89
CA GLN A 95 3.72 -17.87 2.52
C GLN A 95 2.27 -18.08 2.07
N GLY A 96 1.61 -17.01 1.61
CA GLY A 96 0.30 -17.07 1.00
C GLY A 96 0.38 -17.48 -0.48
N GLU A 97 -0.57 -18.27 -0.94
CA GLU A 97 -0.65 -18.70 -2.35
C GLU A 97 -1.05 -17.57 -3.30
N THR A 98 -1.68 -16.52 -2.77
CA THR A 98 -2.13 -15.35 -3.53
C THR A 98 -1.81 -14.07 -2.77
N LEU A 99 -1.74 -12.93 -3.48
CA LEU A 99 -1.51 -11.63 -2.84
C LEU A 99 -2.54 -11.31 -1.74
N PRO A 100 -3.86 -11.45 -1.96
CA PRO A 100 -4.83 -11.21 -0.89
C PRO A 100 -4.56 -12.09 0.34
N ARG A 101 -4.19 -13.34 0.14
CA ARG A 101 -3.86 -14.25 1.24
C ARG A 101 -2.59 -13.83 1.98
N GLN A 102 -1.57 -13.36 1.26
CA GLN A 102 -0.36 -12.86 1.90
C GLN A 102 -0.62 -11.60 2.72
N ILE A 103 -1.44 -10.69 2.21
CA ILE A 103 -1.86 -9.47 2.95
C ILE A 103 -2.61 -9.86 4.23
N GLU A 104 -3.54 -10.80 4.13
CA GLU A 104 -4.31 -11.31 5.26
C GLU A 104 -3.41 -11.95 6.33
N LEU A 105 -2.43 -12.74 5.93
CA LEU A 105 -1.47 -13.36 6.85
C LEU A 105 -0.67 -12.29 7.63
N VAL A 106 -0.15 -11.28 6.95
CA VAL A 106 0.57 -10.17 7.58
C VAL A 106 -0.35 -9.39 8.52
N GLN A 107 -1.59 -9.10 8.10
CA GLN A 107 -2.57 -8.39 8.92
C GLN A 107 -2.91 -9.17 10.18
N ASN A 108 -3.21 -10.46 10.07
CA ASN A 108 -3.54 -11.32 11.20
C ASN A 108 -2.37 -11.42 12.16
N TYR A 109 -1.16 -11.62 11.65
CA TYR A 109 0.04 -11.66 12.48
C TYR A 109 0.20 -10.41 13.32
N LEU A 110 0.08 -9.22 12.70
CA LEU A 110 0.18 -7.95 13.42
C LEU A 110 -0.96 -7.77 14.43
N THR A 111 -2.17 -8.18 14.09
CA THR A 111 -3.33 -8.05 14.99
C THR A 111 -3.23 -9.00 16.19
N ASP A 112 -2.71 -10.19 15.99
CA ASP A 112 -2.65 -11.23 17.03
C ASP A 112 -1.47 -11.04 17.99
N ASN A 113 -0.37 -10.43 17.52
CA ASN A 113 0.88 -10.33 18.28
C ASN A 113 1.17 -8.93 18.85
N TYR A 114 0.39 -7.90 18.44
CA TYR A 114 0.61 -6.50 18.87
C TYR A 114 -0.68 -5.87 19.37
N SER A 115 -0.56 -5.02 20.39
CA SER A 115 -1.70 -4.36 21.00
C SER A 115 -1.93 -2.98 20.40
N TYR A 116 -3.19 -2.65 20.10
CA TYR A 116 -3.53 -1.30 19.68
C TYR A 116 -3.65 -0.35 20.88
N SER A 117 -2.90 0.74 20.88
CA SER A 117 -2.88 1.75 21.94
C SER A 117 -2.82 3.14 21.33
N MET A 118 -3.66 4.05 21.81
CA MET A 118 -3.60 5.47 21.42
C MET A 118 -2.51 6.24 22.15
N THR A 119 -1.93 5.66 23.18
CA THR A 119 -0.88 6.26 24.02
C THR A 119 0.27 5.28 24.23
N PRO A 120 0.81 4.67 23.17
CA PRO A 120 2.00 3.84 23.30
C PRO A 120 3.17 4.74 23.71
N GLY A 121 4.09 4.25 24.46
CA GLY A 121 5.30 5.00 24.82
C GLY A 121 6.02 5.60 23.61
N SER A 122 6.95 6.50 23.83
CA SER A 122 7.75 7.09 22.75
C SER A 122 8.89 6.16 22.34
N THR A 123 9.17 6.09 21.04
CA THR A 123 10.37 5.42 20.53
C THR A 123 11.63 6.10 21.11
N PRO A 124 12.53 5.35 21.75
CA PRO A 124 13.75 5.90 22.31
C PRO A 124 14.63 6.57 21.21
N VAL A 125 15.33 7.63 21.61
CA VAL A 125 16.30 8.29 20.73
C VAL A 125 17.32 7.27 20.22
N ARG A 126 17.58 7.24 18.92
CA ARG A 126 18.49 6.34 18.22
C ARG A 126 17.95 4.92 17.95
N LYS A 127 16.68 4.62 18.23
CA LYS A 127 16.04 3.41 17.75
C LYS A 127 15.20 3.71 16.53
N ASP A 128 15.18 2.78 15.57
CA ASP A 128 14.26 2.83 14.47
C ASP A 128 12.82 2.59 14.97
N PHE A 129 11.89 3.34 14.41
CA PHE A 129 10.49 3.34 14.82
C PHE A 129 9.82 1.97 14.63
N VAL A 130 10.01 1.36 13.47
CA VAL A 130 9.36 0.07 13.15
C VAL A 130 10.06 -1.07 13.87
N SER A 131 11.39 -1.05 13.90
CA SER A 131 12.18 -2.04 14.63
C SER A 131 11.82 -2.07 16.11
N TYR A 132 11.73 -0.89 16.74
CA TYR A 132 11.36 -0.78 18.15
C TYR A 132 9.93 -1.28 18.42
N PHE A 133 8.97 -0.89 17.58
CA PHE A 133 7.61 -1.37 17.68
C PHE A 133 7.52 -2.88 17.55
N LEU A 134 8.15 -3.47 16.54
CA LEU A 134 8.05 -4.89 16.26
C LEU A 134 8.80 -5.76 17.27
N GLN A 135 9.94 -5.30 17.77
CA GLN A 135 10.80 -6.15 18.62
C GLN A 135 10.59 -5.93 20.11
N GLU A 136 10.32 -4.71 20.55
CA GLU A 136 10.37 -4.35 21.97
C GLU A 136 9.02 -3.83 22.48
N GLN A 137 8.45 -2.81 21.88
CA GLN A 137 7.29 -2.08 22.39
C GLN A 137 6.01 -2.91 22.32
N LYS A 138 5.78 -3.60 21.21
CA LYS A 138 4.62 -4.49 21.00
C LYS A 138 3.25 -3.83 21.12
N GLU A 139 3.19 -2.50 21.26
CA GLU A 139 1.96 -1.71 21.26
C GLU A 139 2.10 -0.46 20.44
N GLY A 140 1.01 -0.04 19.77
CA GLY A 140 1.03 1.13 18.89
C GLY A 140 -0.34 1.52 18.35
N TYR A 141 -0.39 2.62 17.62
CA TYR A 141 -1.57 3.09 16.89
C TYR A 141 -1.41 2.88 15.38
N CYS A 142 -2.35 3.41 14.59
CA CYS A 142 -2.41 3.18 13.14
C CYS A 142 -1.07 3.35 12.40
N ALA A 143 -0.26 4.38 12.74
CA ALA A 143 1.03 4.59 12.09
C ALA A 143 2.02 3.45 12.33
N HIS A 144 2.06 2.88 13.54
CA HIS A 144 2.93 1.73 13.85
C HIS A 144 2.54 0.50 13.02
N PHE A 145 1.26 0.16 13.02
CA PHE A 145 0.75 -0.99 12.27
C PHE A 145 0.91 -0.81 10.76
N ALA A 146 0.57 0.37 10.24
CA ALA A 146 0.68 0.64 8.81
C ALA A 146 2.13 0.64 8.32
N SER A 147 3.07 1.22 9.09
CA SER A 147 4.49 1.20 8.76
C SER A 147 5.05 -0.21 8.81
N ALA A 148 4.75 -0.98 9.86
CA ALA A 148 5.19 -2.36 10.00
C ALA A 148 4.63 -3.24 8.87
N ALA A 149 3.34 -3.14 8.57
CA ALA A 149 2.71 -3.88 7.46
C ALA A 149 3.36 -3.53 6.11
N THR A 150 3.63 -2.24 5.87
CA THR A 150 4.29 -1.79 4.63
C THR A 150 5.66 -2.44 4.47
N LEU A 151 6.51 -2.39 5.49
CA LEU A 151 7.85 -2.97 5.40
C LEU A 151 7.84 -4.50 5.37
N LEU A 152 6.93 -5.14 6.10
CA LEU A 152 6.75 -6.60 6.01
C LEU A 152 6.31 -7.04 4.62
N LEU A 153 5.34 -6.37 4.00
CA LEU A 153 4.92 -6.68 2.62
C LEU A 153 6.07 -6.50 1.62
N ARG A 154 6.88 -5.43 1.77
CA ARG A 154 8.08 -5.23 0.97
C ARG A 154 9.07 -6.38 1.10
N SER A 155 9.24 -6.92 2.30
CA SER A 155 10.11 -8.08 2.53
C SER A 155 9.64 -9.36 1.83
N TYR A 156 8.36 -9.46 1.51
CA TYR A 156 7.80 -10.53 0.66
C TYR A 156 7.90 -10.24 -0.84
N GLY A 157 8.56 -9.15 -1.24
CA GLY A 157 8.61 -8.72 -2.63
C GLY A 157 7.31 -8.10 -3.15
N ILE A 158 6.44 -7.65 -2.25
CA ILE A 158 5.18 -6.99 -2.58
C ILE A 158 5.37 -5.47 -2.47
N PRO A 159 5.30 -4.72 -3.59
CA PRO A 159 5.41 -3.27 -3.55
C PRO A 159 4.34 -2.67 -2.64
N ALA A 160 4.76 -1.96 -1.61
CA ALA A 160 3.85 -1.38 -0.63
C ALA A 160 4.25 0.05 -0.27
N ARG A 161 3.23 0.91 -0.07
CA ARG A 161 3.40 2.31 0.27
C ARG A 161 2.55 2.68 1.48
N TYR A 162 3.17 3.37 2.44
CA TYR A 162 2.43 4.01 3.53
C TYR A 162 1.66 5.23 3.00
N VAL A 163 0.39 5.35 3.39
CA VAL A 163 -0.48 6.47 3.02
C VAL A 163 -1.22 6.96 4.26
N GLU A 164 -1.22 8.27 4.46
CA GLU A 164 -2.03 8.94 5.47
C GLU A 164 -3.21 9.64 4.82
N GLY A 165 -4.35 9.69 5.54
CA GLY A 165 -5.54 10.39 5.10
C GLY A 165 -6.45 10.73 6.27
N TYR A 166 -7.33 11.71 6.05
CA TYR A 166 -8.38 12.13 6.98
C TYR A 166 -9.74 11.91 6.35
#